data_d11f465469fa2d74e1d23e8d320a8738
#
_entry.id   d11f465469fa2d74e1d23e8d320a8738
#
_cell.length_a   1.000
_cell.length_b   1.000
_cell.length_c   1.000
_cell.angle_alpha   90.00
_cell.angle_beta   90.00
_cell.angle_gamma   90.00
#
_symmetry.space_group_name_H-M   'P 1'
#
loop_
_entity.id
_entity.type
_entity.pdbx_description
1 polymer ?
#
loop_
_entity_poly.entity_id
_entity_poly.type
_entity_poly.pdbx_seq_one_letter_code
_entity_poly.pdbx_strand_id
1 'polypeptide(L)'
;MGCGNMFFTILITFSVTLITYNIIISGNAPLKQDFPGPTRRPSITIDPIIKMPLNKKPSSSKRLFHTAVTASDSLYNTWQCRVMYYWFKKMKESGHSDMGGFTRILHSGKADQYMDEIPTFVAQPLPSGMDQGYIVLNRPWAFVQWLQQADIKEDYILMSEPDHIIVKPIPNLARDGMGAAFPFFYIEPKKYETVLRKYFPEENGPVTNIDPIGNSPVIVGKESLKKIAPTWMNVSLAMKKDPETDKAFGWVLEMYAYAVSSALHGVHNILYKDFMIQVQ
;
A
#
# COMPACT_ATOMS: atom_id res chain seq x y z
N MET A 1 -34.81 33.12 -30.33
CA MET A 1 -34.91 31.65 -30.43
C MET A 1 -33.48 31.15 -30.53
N GLY A 2 -32.85 30.60 -29.66
CA GLY A 2 -32.97 29.85 -28.49
C GLY A 2 -31.71 29.06 -28.32
N CYS A 3 -30.59 29.66 -27.74
CA CYS A 3 -29.36 28.90 -27.41
C CYS A 3 -29.64 27.76 -26.44
N GLY A 4 -30.74 27.85 -25.64
CA GLY A 4 -31.17 26.81 -24.72
C GLY A 4 -31.63 25.50 -25.38
N ASN A 5 -32.33 25.57 -26.52
CA ASN A 5 -32.78 24.36 -27.19
C ASN A 5 -31.65 23.55 -27.80
N MET A 6 -30.60 24.20 -28.27
CA MET A 6 -29.44 23.52 -28.85
C MET A 6 -28.64 22.78 -27.80
N PHE A 7 -28.48 23.36 -26.61
CA PHE A 7 -27.82 22.72 -25.47
C PHE A 7 -28.59 21.49 -24.99
N PHE A 8 -29.92 21.57 -24.85
CA PHE A 8 -30.76 20.43 -24.49
C PHE A 8 -30.72 19.31 -25.52
N THR A 9 -30.71 19.64 -26.80
CA THR A 9 -30.62 18.65 -27.87
C THR A 9 -29.28 17.92 -27.85
N ILE A 10 -28.16 18.62 -27.63
CA ILE A 10 -26.84 18.01 -27.51
C ILE A 10 -26.79 17.10 -26.31
N LEU A 11 -27.34 17.51 -25.17
CA LEU A 11 -27.32 16.73 -23.91
C LEU A 11 -28.14 15.43 -24.04
N ILE A 12 -29.31 15.49 -24.68
CA ILE A 12 -30.15 14.32 -24.95
C ILE A 12 -29.43 13.36 -25.91
N THR A 13 -28.84 13.88 -27.00
CA THR A 13 -28.12 13.05 -27.96
C THR A 13 -26.94 12.34 -27.32
N PHE A 14 -26.19 13.03 -26.49
CA PHE A 14 -25.04 12.45 -25.77
C PHE A 14 -25.49 11.35 -24.80
N SER A 15 -26.57 11.58 -24.05
CA SER A 15 -27.13 10.59 -23.12
C SER A 15 -27.63 9.34 -23.84
N VAL A 16 -28.34 9.48 -24.96
CA VAL A 16 -28.83 8.36 -25.76
C VAL A 16 -27.67 7.56 -26.34
N THR A 17 -26.63 8.24 -26.85
CA THR A 17 -25.42 7.59 -27.39
C THR A 17 -24.71 6.77 -26.32
N LEU A 18 -24.59 7.30 -25.11
CA LEU A 18 -23.93 6.63 -23.97
C LEU A 18 -24.68 5.39 -23.51
N ILE A 19 -26.02 5.46 -23.47
CA ILE A 19 -26.89 4.34 -23.13
C ILE A 19 -26.80 3.25 -24.20
N THR A 20 -26.88 3.62 -25.48
CA THR A 20 -26.77 2.68 -26.60
C THR A 20 -25.43 1.98 -26.63
N TYR A 21 -24.33 2.71 -26.38
CA TYR A 21 -23.00 2.15 -26.27
C TYR A 21 -22.87 1.11 -25.17
N ASN A 22 -23.41 1.40 -23.98
CA ASN A 22 -23.42 0.45 -22.85
C ASN A 22 -24.25 -0.81 -23.15
N ILE A 23 -25.39 -0.67 -23.84
CA ILE A 23 -26.25 -1.82 -24.23
C ILE A 23 -25.52 -2.70 -25.24
N ILE A 24 -24.82 -2.13 -26.22
CA ILE A 24 -24.07 -2.87 -27.24
C ILE A 24 -22.90 -3.63 -26.60
N ILE A 25 -22.15 -3.00 -25.66
CA ILE A 25 -21.04 -3.66 -24.97
C ILE A 25 -21.56 -4.79 -24.08
N SER A 26 -22.67 -4.55 -23.33
CA SER A 26 -23.23 -5.58 -22.47
C SER A 26 -23.83 -6.75 -23.26
N GLY A 27 -24.38 -6.48 -24.47
CA GLY A 27 -24.92 -7.52 -25.35
C GLY A 27 -23.86 -8.37 -26.08
N ASN A 28 -22.63 -7.85 -26.21
CA ASN A 28 -21.50 -8.54 -26.84
C ASN A 28 -20.57 -9.22 -25.82
N ALA A 29 -20.94 -9.32 -24.55
CA ALA A 29 -20.19 -10.10 -23.57
C ALA A 29 -20.15 -11.57 -24.04
N PRO A 30 -18.96 -12.20 -24.14
CA PRO A 30 -18.85 -13.57 -24.64
C PRO A 30 -19.62 -14.49 -23.71
N LEU A 31 -20.55 -15.26 -24.33
CA LEU A 31 -21.24 -16.38 -23.68
C LEU A 31 -20.20 -17.30 -23.03
N LYS A 32 -20.43 -17.66 -21.78
CA LYS A 32 -19.61 -18.65 -21.06
C LYS A 32 -19.44 -19.89 -21.94
N GLN A 33 -18.21 -20.10 -22.43
CA GLN A 33 -17.86 -21.40 -22.98
C GLN A 33 -17.77 -22.39 -21.82
N ASP A 34 -18.66 -23.40 -21.84
CA ASP A 34 -18.54 -24.55 -20.98
C ASP A 34 -17.27 -25.31 -21.38
N PHE A 35 -16.23 -25.21 -20.57
CA PHE A 35 -15.04 -26.04 -20.70
C PHE A 35 -15.41 -27.48 -20.28
N PRO A 36 -15.10 -28.51 -21.08
CA PRO A 36 -15.26 -29.89 -20.65
C PRO A 36 -14.40 -30.13 -19.41
N GLY A 37 -15.02 -30.70 -18.38
CA GLY A 37 -14.38 -30.94 -17.09
C GLY A 37 -13.09 -31.77 -17.24
N PRO A 38 -12.14 -31.63 -16.32
CA PRO A 38 -10.85 -32.31 -16.40
C PRO A 38 -11.05 -33.82 -16.31
N THR A 39 -10.66 -34.55 -17.40
CA THR A 39 -10.52 -36.00 -17.39
C THR A 39 -9.55 -36.39 -16.28
N ARG A 40 -10.02 -37.19 -15.33
CA ARG A 40 -9.21 -37.78 -14.27
C ARG A 40 -8.03 -38.55 -14.89
N ARG A 41 -6.82 -38.00 -14.76
CA ARG A 41 -5.60 -38.77 -14.94
C ARG A 41 -5.44 -39.73 -13.74
N PRO A 42 -5.00 -40.97 -13.91
CA PRO A 42 -4.71 -41.83 -12.78
C PRO A 42 -3.59 -41.19 -11.93
N SER A 43 -3.84 -41.03 -10.64
CA SER A 43 -2.84 -40.55 -9.70
C SER A 43 -1.77 -41.63 -9.52
N ILE A 44 -0.58 -41.39 -10.05
CA ILE A 44 0.62 -42.15 -9.65
C ILE A 44 1.00 -41.61 -8.28
N THR A 45 0.72 -42.36 -7.24
CA THR A 45 1.17 -42.07 -5.88
C THR A 45 2.65 -42.43 -5.82
N ILE A 46 3.52 -41.40 -5.95
CA ILE A 46 4.94 -41.54 -5.63
C ILE A 46 5.06 -41.33 -4.14
N ASP A 47 5.26 -42.37 -3.35
CA ASP A 47 5.59 -42.24 -1.93
C ASP A 47 6.91 -41.45 -1.79
N PRO A 48 6.96 -40.34 -1.07
CA PRO A 48 8.22 -39.62 -0.84
C PRO A 48 9.11 -40.45 0.08
N ILE A 49 10.25 -40.91 -0.45
CA ILE A 49 11.28 -41.68 0.28
C ILE A 49 11.99 -40.86 1.36
N ILE A 50 11.68 -39.58 1.48
CA ILE A 50 12.26 -38.73 2.52
C ILE A 50 11.22 -38.54 3.62
N LYS A 51 11.33 -39.30 4.69
CA LYS A 51 10.66 -38.98 5.95
C LYS A 51 11.34 -37.76 6.55
N MET A 52 10.72 -36.59 6.39
CA MET A 52 11.13 -35.41 7.15
C MET A 52 10.96 -35.69 8.65
N PRO A 53 11.91 -35.28 9.50
CA PRO A 53 11.77 -35.43 10.94
C PRO A 53 10.49 -34.75 11.43
N LEU A 54 9.62 -35.52 12.06
CA LEU A 54 8.46 -35.02 12.78
C LEU A 54 8.94 -34.24 14.01
N ASN A 55 9.38 -32.99 13.81
CA ASN A 55 9.67 -32.15 14.96
C ASN A 55 9.20 -30.73 14.76
N LYS A 56 8.30 -30.37 15.68
CA LYS A 56 7.62 -29.12 15.92
C LYS A 56 6.48 -28.82 14.96
N LYS A 57 5.26 -29.18 15.42
CA LYS A 57 4.09 -28.34 15.08
C LYS A 57 4.53 -26.90 15.28
N PRO A 58 4.49 -26.03 14.27
CA PRO A 58 4.60 -24.61 14.54
C PRO A 58 3.45 -24.30 15.49
N SER A 59 3.76 -23.77 16.65
CA SER A 59 2.80 -23.06 17.46
C SER A 59 2.13 -22.09 16.50
N SER A 60 0.83 -22.25 16.25
CA SER A 60 0.06 -21.32 15.42
C SER A 60 -0.19 -20.04 16.24
N SER A 61 0.88 -19.36 16.65
CA SER A 61 0.77 -17.98 17.05
C SER A 61 0.29 -17.23 15.81
N LYS A 62 -0.91 -16.69 15.87
CA LYS A 62 -1.45 -15.86 14.80
C LYS A 62 -0.41 -14.79 14.50
N ARG A 63 0.05 -14.74 13.26
CA ARG A 63 1.01 -13.73 12.81
C ARG A 63 0.28 -12.44 12.50
N LEU A 64 -0.28 -11.80 13.54
CA LEU A 64 -1.09 -10.61 13.39
C LEU A 64 -0.25 -9.43 12.89
N PHE A 65 -0.87 -8.58 12.08
CA PHE A 65 -0.33 -7.28 11.70
C PHE A 65 -1.23 -6.14 12.17
N HIS A 66 -0.60 -5.04 12.54
CA HIS A 66 -1.26 -3.78 12.86
C HIS A 66 -1.43 -2.94 11.59
N THR A 67 -2.63 -2.50 11.29
CA THR A 67 -2.88 -1.59 10.15
C THR A 67 -2.61 -0.16 10.58
N ALA A 68 -1.70 0.51 9.90
CA ALA A 68 -1.31 1.90 10.15
C ALA A 68 -1.58 2.76 8.91
N VAL A 69 -2.32 3.85 9.10
CA VAL A 69 -2.76 4.75 8.04
C VAL A 69 -2.39 6.17 8.39
N THR A 70 -1.57 6.84 7.58
CA THR A 70 -1.25 8.26 7.78
C THR A 70 -2.31 9.16 7.16
N ALA A 71 -2.71 10.21 7.85
CA ALA A 71 -3.75 11.13 7.38
C ALA A 71 -3.52 12.56 7.88
N SER A 72 -3.95 13.54 7.08
CA SER A 72 -4.14 14.92 7.51
C SER A 72 -5.54 15.08 8.15
N ASP A 73 -5.78 16.25 8.77
CA ASP A 73 -7.08 16.66 9.31
C ASP A 73 -8.03 17.24 8.24
N SER A 74 -7.71 17.06 6.95
CA SER A 74 -8.58 17.52 5.85
C SER A 74 -9.89 16.73 5.84
N LEU A 75 -10.97 17.36 5.42
CA LEU A 75 -12.27 16.69 5.23
C LEU A 75 -12.14 15.48 4.31
N TYR A 76 -11.30 15.58 3.29
CA TYR A 76 -11.04 14.51 2.32
C TYR A 76 -10.43 13.28 2.98
N ASN A 77 -9.32 13.42 3.71
CA ASN A 77 -8.71 12.28 4.41
C ASN A 77 -9.60 11.75 5.55
N THR A 78 -10.36 12.63 6.19
CA THR A 78 -11.23 12.24 7.31
C THR A 78 -12.30 11.25 6.87
N TRP A 79 -13.05 11.54 5.79
CA TRP A 79 -14.09 10.62 5.34
C TRP A 79 -13.48 9.31 4.78
N GLN A 80 -12.34 9.38 4.10
CA GLN A 80 -11.63 8.20 3.61
C GLN A 80 -11.23 7.28 4.76
N CYS A 81 -10.61 7.82 5.82
CA CYS A 81 -10.26 7.06 7.02
C CYS A 81 -11.49 6.39 7.68
N ARG A 82 -12.63 7.08 7.73
CA ARG A 82 -13.87 6.53 8.29
C ARG A 82 -14.39 5.35 7.46
N VAL A 83 -14.39 5.49 6.13
CA VAL A 83 -14.77 4.40 5.21
C VAL A 83 -13.81 3.22 5.34
N MET A 84 -12.50 3.49 5.31
CA MET A 84 -11.50 2.44 5.46
C MET A 84 -11.62 1.71 6.80
N TYR A 85 -11.78 2.43 7.92
CA TYR A 85 -11.91 1.83 9.25
C TYR A 85 -13.20 0.99 9.38
N TYR A 86 -14.30 1.42 8.77
CA TYR A 86 -15.53 0.64 8.71
C TYR A 86 -15.31 -0.72 8.02
N TRP A 87 -14.65 -0.72 6.85
CA TRP A 87 -14.35 -1.95 6.12
C TRP A 87 -13.30 -2.80 6.80
N PHE A 88 -12.29 -2.18 7.43
CA PHE A 88 -11.34 -2.87 8.29
C PHE A 88 -12.04 -3.70 9.36
N LYS A 89 -12.95 -3.11 10.13
CA LYS A 89 -13.71 -3.82 11.16
C LYS A 89 -14.48 -4.99 10.58
N LYS A 90 -15.23 -4.76 9.51
CA LYS A 90 -16.01 -5.82 8.85
C LYS A 90 -15.15 -6.99 8.38
N MET A 91 -14.03 -6.72 7.74
CA MET A 91 -13.15 -7.78 7.22
C MET A 91 -12.42 -8.52 8.34
N LYS A 92 -12.03 -7.81 9.40
CA LYS A 92 -11.43 -8.42 10.59
C LYS A 92 -12.39 -9.41 11.28
N GLU A 93 -13.67 -9.06 11.38
CA GLU A 93 -14.71 -9.86 12.04
C GLU A 93 -15.13 -11.09 11.22
N SER A 94 -14.87 -11.12 9.92
CA SER A 94 -15.29 -12.22 9.04
C SER A 94 -14.52 -13.54 9.19
N GLY A 95 -13.58 -13.64 10.14
CA GLY A 95 -13.15 -14.91 10.75
C GLY A 95 -11.84 -15.52 10.28
N HIS A 96 -11.30 -15.21 9.11
CA HIS A 96 -10.05 -15.78 8.60
C HIS A 96 -9.03 -14.71 8.19
N SER A 97 -8.71 -13.81 9.13
CA SER A 97 -7.73 -12.76 8.88
C SER A 97 -6.63 -12.76 9.92
N ASP A 98 -5.45 -12.27 9.54
CA ASP A 98 -4.36 -11.94 10.45
C ASP A 98 -4.39 -10.44 10.83
N MET A 99 -5.53 -9.79 10.66
CA MET A 99 -5.76 -8.37 10.97
C MET A 99 -5.85 -8.17 12.49
N GLY A 100 -4.87 -7.48 13.04
CA GLY A 100 -4.76 -7.14 14.47
C GLY A 100 -5.40 -5.80 14.80
N GLY A 101 -4.59 -4.85 15.27
CA GLY A 101 -4.98 -3.48 15.58
C GLY A 101 -5.09 -2.58 14.35
N PHE A 102 -5.60 -1.37 14.59
CA PHE A 102 -5.67 -0.29 13.61
C PHE A 102 -5.26 1.02 14.26
N THR A 103 -4.48 1.84 13.58
CA THR A 103 -4.17 3.21 14.00
C THR A 103 -4.22 4.16 12.82
N ARG A 104 -5.03 5.19 12.94
CA ARG A 104 -4.88 6.40 12.12
C ARG A 104 -3.78 7.25 12.72
N ILE A 105 -2.69 7.47 11.98
CA ILE A 105 -1.60 8.36 12.38
C ILE A 105 -1.92 9.75 11.81
N LEU A 106 -2.51 10.58 12.65
CA LEU A 106 -2.98 11.92 12.28
C LEU A 106 -1.84 12.93 12.44
N HIS A 107 -1.26 13.39 11.33
CA HIS A 107 -0.10 14.28 11.33
C HIS A 107 -0.46 15.78 11.31
N SER A 108 -1.52 16.15 12.05
CA SER A 108 -1.99 17.53 12.19
C SER A 108 -1.42 18.27 13.42
N GLY A 109 -0.74 17.54 14.32
CA GLY A 109 -0.26 18.07 15.60
C GLY A 109 -1.35 18.29 16.64
N LYS A 110 -2.60 18.01 16.32
CA LYS A 110 -3.76 18.19 17.22
C LYS A 110 -4.80 17.09 17.01
N ALA A 111 -5.52 16.78 18.08
CA ALA A 111 -6.66 15.88 18.04
C ALA A 111 -7.82 16.47 17.21
N ASP A 112 -8.62 15.61 16.59
CA ASP A 112 -9.86 15.98 15.92
C ASP A 112 -11.08 15.32 16.60
N GLN A 113 -12.27 15.62 16.10
CA GLN A 113 -13.54 15.12 16.65
C GLN A 113 -13.77 13.60 16.43
N TYR A 114 -12.88 12.91 15.75
CA TYR A 114 -13.04 11.49 15.39
C TYR A 114 -12.13 10.56 16.21
N MET A 115 -11.50 11.10 17.27
CA MET A 115 -10.63 10.31 18.17
C MET A 115 -11.36 9.13 18.81
N ASP A 116 -12.65 9.32 19.15
CA ASP A 116 -13.47 8.26 19.75
C ASP A 116 -14.01 7.25 18.71
N GLU A 117 -14.10 7.65 17.43
CA GLU A 117 -14.60 6.78 16.35
C GLU A 117 -13.48 5.89 15.80
N ILE A 118 -12.26 6.44 15.63
CA ILE A 118 -11.14 5.77 14.98
C ILE A 118 -9.94 5.78 15.94
N PRO A 119 -9.34 4.62 16.26
CA PRO A 119 -8.09 4.57 17.03
C PRO A 119 -7.04 5.45 16.37
N THR A 120 -6.62 6.50 17.05
CA THR A 120 -5.79 7.54 16.46
C THR A 120 -4.57 7.85 17.33
N PHE A 121 -3.42 7.99 16.68
CA PHE A 121 -2.20 8.56 17.22
C PHE A 121 -2.00 9.95 16.60
N VAL A 122 -1.83 10.98 17.42
CA VAL A 122 -1.59 12.34 16.93
C VAL A 122 -0.09 12.56 16.80
N ALA A 123 0.39 12.68 15.57
CA ALA A 123 1.77 13.01 15.26
C ALA A 123 1.93 14.52 14.98
N GLN A 124 3.07 15.06 15.35
CA GLN A 124 3.43 16.43 15.00
C GLN A 124 3.76 16.52 13.51
N PRO A 125 3.32 17.55 12.80
CA PRO A 125 3.74 17.78 11.42
C PRO A 125 5.23 18.10 11.37
N LEU A 126 5.82 18.00 10.18
CA LEU A 126 7.16 18.51 9.93
C LEU A 126 7.24 20.01 10.27
N PRO A 127 8.37 20.49 10.79
CA PRO A 127 8.59 21.92 10.95
C PRO A 127 8.33 22.70 9.66
N SER A 128 7.77 23.89 9.79
CA SER A 128 7.40 24.74 8.65
C SER A 128 8.55 24.90 7.65
N GLY A 129 8.25 24.71 6.38
CA GLY A 129 9.19 24.83 5.26
C GLY A 129 10.06 23.60 5.00
N MET A 130 10.07 22.59 5.87
CA MET A 130 10.85 21.38 5.64
C MET A 130 10.27 20.50 4.53
N ASP A 131 8.97 20.54 4.33
CA ASP A 131 8.27 19.79 3.30
C ASP A 131 8.33 20.45 1.91
N GLN A 132 8.78 21.71 1.82
CA GLN A 132 8.85 22.48 0.58
C GLN A 132 7.54 22.44 -0.24
N GLY A 133 6.39 22.41 0.46
CA GLY A 133 5.06 22.30 -0.14
C GLY A 133 4.65 20.88 -0.58
N TYR A 134 5.49 19.88 -0.35
CA TYR A 134 5.18 18.49 -0.61
C TYR A 134 4.70 17.80 0.68
N ILE A 135 3.42 17.98 1.00
CA ILE A 135 2.79 17.56 2.26
C ILE A 135 3.00 16.07 2.58
N VAL A 136 3.22 15.24 1.56
CA VAL A 136 3.43 13.80 1.67
C VAL A 136 4.65 13.43 2.53
N LEU A 137 5.63 14.35 2.65
CA LEU A 137 6.79 14.16 3.55
C LEU A 137 6.41 14.05 5.03
N ASN A 138 5.19 14.45 5.41
CA ASN A 138 4.68 14.19 6.76
C ASN A 138 4.46 12.70 7.04
N ARG A 139 4.29 11.83 6.03
CA ARG A 139 4.08 10.39 6.21
C ARG A 139 5.25 9.70 6.91
N PRO A 140 6.48 9.70 6.35
CA PRO A 140 7.62 9.07 7.02
C PRO A 140 7.88 9.65 8.41
N TRP A 141 7.72 10.96 8.60
CA TRP A 141 7.87 11.61 9.88
C TRP A 141 6.82 11.15 10.90
N ALA A 142 5.59 10.99 10.50
CA ALA A 142 4.51 10.47 11.33
C ALA A 142 4.77 9.01 11.74
N PHE A 143 5.26 8.16 10.82
CA PHE A 143 5.67 6.80 11.13
C PHE A 143 6.81 6.74 12.15
N VAL A 144 7.82 7.60 12.03
CA VAL A 144 8.93 7.68 13.00
C VAL A 144 8.38 7.92 14.41
N GLN A 145 7.50 8.91 14.58
CA GLN A 145 6.93 9.25 15.88
C GLN A 145 6.06 8.12 16.43
N TRP A 146 5.18 7.56 15.60
CA TRP A 146 4.27 6.50 16.01
C TRP A 146 5.03 5.23 16.44
N LEU A 147 6.03 4.80 15.68
CA LEU A 147 6.83 3.62 15.97
C LEU A 147 7.67 3.75 17.25
N GLN A 148 8.02 4.98 17.65
CA GLN A 148 8.76 5.27 18.87
C GLN A 148 7.88 5.37 20.11
N GLN A 149 6.62 5.81 19.97
CA GLN A 149 5.78 6.20 21.09
C GLN A 149 4.58 5.27 21.33
N ALA A 150 4.11 4.59 20.28
CA ALA A 150 2.93 3.75 20.39
C ALA A 150 3.25 2.34 20.91
N ASP A 151 2.33 1.79 21.73
CA ASP A 151 2.38 0.41 22.18
C ASP A 151 1.72 -0.51 21.13
N ILE A 152 2.51 -0.98 20.19
CA ILE A 152 2.07 -1.83 19.08
C ILE A 152 2.30 -3.29 19.47
N LYS A 153 1.21 -4.04 19.65
CA LYS A 153 1.26 -5.43 20.12
C LYS A 153 1.68 -6.43 19.05
N GLU A 154 1.36 -6.14 17.80
CA GLU A 154 1.62 -7.01 16.65
C GLU A 154 3.10 -6.95 16.24
N ASP A 155 3.59 -8.05 15.64
CA ASP A 155 4.97 -8.14 15.16
C ASP A 155 5.13 -7.61 13.72
N TYR A 156 4.03 -7.41 13.02
CA TYR A 156 4.00 -6.89 11.65
C TYR A 156 3.13 -5.65 11.56
N ILE A 157 3.45 -4.81 10.58
CA ILE A 157 2.71 -3.59 10.27
C ILE A 157 2.24 -3.66 8.80
N LEU A 158 0.95 -3.45 8.57
CA LEU A 158 0.44 -3.10 7.26
C LEU A 158 0.42 -1.57 7.16
N MET A 159 1.31 -1.02 6.34
CA MET A 159 1.23 0.39 5.95
C MET A 159 0.19 0.53 4.85
N SER A 160 -0.73 1.46 5.01
CA SER A 160 -1.84 1.68 4.09
C SER A 160 -2.16 3.16 3.94
N GLU A 161 -2.93 3.51 2.90
CA GLU A 161 -3.41 4.87 2.66
C GLU A 161 -4.90 5.00 2.96
N PRO A 162 -5.39 6.21 3.27
CA PRO A 162 -6.79 6.41 3.67
C PRO A 162 -7.81 6.02 2.61
N ASP A 163 -7.44 6.10 1.33
CA ASP A 163 -8.29 5.77 0.18
C ASP A 163 -8.36 4.27 -0.14
N HIS A 164 -7.62 3.43 0.58
CA HIS A 164 -7.73 1.99 0.43
C HIS A 164 -9.02 1.46 1.05
N ILE A 165 -9.75 0.64 0.30
CA ILE A 165 -10.93 -0.07 0.77
C ILE A 165 -10.58 -1.55 0.90
N ILE A 166 -10.71 -2.10 2.10
CA ILE A 166 -10.43 -3.51 2.36
C ILE A 166 -11.65 -4.34 1.95
N VAL A 167 -11.56 -5.04 0.81
CA VAL A 167 -12.68 -5.77 0.20
C VAL A 167 -12.74 -7.25 0.59
N LYS A 168 -11.70 -7.76 1.25
CA LYS A 168 -11.62 -9.15 1.76
C LYS A 168 -10.71 -9.21 2.99
N PRO A 169 -10.85 -10.25 3.86
CA PRO A 169 -9.90 -10.47 4.94
C PRO A 169 -8.48 -10.62 4.40
N ILE A 170 -7.53 -9.94 5.05
CA ILE A 170 -6.13 -9.95 4.62
C ILE A 170 -5.35 -10.92 5.50
N PRO A 171 -4.70 -11.97 4.93
CA PRO A 171 -3.73 -12.77 5.66
C PRO A 171 -2.40 -12.01 5.75
N ASN A 172 -1.55 -12.38 6.70
CA ASN A 172 -0.19 -11.86 6.74
C ASN A 172 0.65 -12.48 5.61
N LEU A 173 0.87 -11.69 4.56
CA LEU A 173 1.58 -12.08 3.34
C LEU A 173 3.11 -12.05 3.51
N ALA A 174 3.65 -11.36 4.52
CA ALA A 174 5.09 -11.32 4.80
C ALA A 174 5.59 -12.72 5.23
N ARG A 175 6.78 -13.14 4.79
CA ARG A 175 7.35 -14.47 5.10
C ARG A 175 8.87 -14.42 5.16
N ASP A 176 9.46 -15.27 5.96
CA ASP A 176 10.90 -15.54 5.98
C ASP A 176 11.77 -14.29 6.15
N GLY A 177 11.30 -13.33 6.96
CA GLY A 177 11.98 -12.04 7.17
C GLY A 177 11.76 -11.01 6.05
N MET A 178 11.14 -11.40 4.94
CA MET A 178 10.75 -10.50 3.85
C MET A 178 9.40 -9.84 4.12
N GLY A 179 9.25 -8.60 3.66
CA GLY A 179 7.97 -7.92 3.58
C GLY A 179 7.09 -8.47 2.44
N ALA A 180 5.88 -7.98 2.35
CA ALA A 180 4.97 -8.22 1.23
C ALA A 180 4.41 -6.90 0.73
N ALA A 181 4.50 -6.65 -0.56
CA ALA A 181 4.12 -5.37 -1.15
C ALA A 181 3.43 -5.54 -2.50
N PHE A 182 2.64 -4.54 -2.89
CA PHE A 182 2.13 -4.40 -4.25
C PHE A 182 3.21 -3.78 -5.14
N PRO A 183 3.56 -4.38 -6.31
CA PRO A 183 4.50 -3.80 -7.24
C PRO A 183 3.82 -2.73 -8.10
N PHE A 184 4.42 -1.53 -8.17
CA PHE A 184 3.95 -0.45 -9.02
C PHE A 184 4.73 -0.40 -10.33
N PHE A 185 4.03 -0.44 -11.47
CA PHE A 185 4.65 -0.44 -12.80
C PHE A 185 5.43 0.85 -13.12
N TYR A 186 5.09 1.94 -12.45
CA TYR A 186 5.75 3.24 -12.61
C TYR A 186 6.91 3.48 -11.63
N ILE A 187 7.18 2.55 -10.73
CA ILE A 187 8.40 2.55 -9.91
C ILE A 187 9.44 1.71 -10.65
N GLU A 188 10.37 2.37 -11.34
CA GLU A 188 11.32 1.76 -12.29
C GLU A 188 12.78 2.02 -11.87
N PRO A 189 13.34 1.31 -10.86
CA PRO A 189 14.69 1.61 -10.35
C PRO A 189 15.77 1.58 -11.42
N LYS A 190 15.73 0.65 -12.36
CA LYS A 190 16.71 0.56 -13.46
C LYS A 190 16.70 1.79 -14.36
N LYS A 191 15.54 2.35 -14.66
CA LYS A 191 15.41 3.52 -15.51
C LYS A 191 16.02 4.77 -14.87
N TYR A 192 15.92 4.85 -13.55
CA TYR A 192 16.41 6.00 -12.77
C TYR A 192 17.71 5.69 -12.01
N GLU A 193 18.48 4.69 -12.45
CA GLU A 193 19.68 4.25 -11.74
C GLU A 193 20.63 5.39 -11.42
N THR A 194 20.93 6.27 -12.40
CA THR A 194 21.86 7.40 -12.22
C THR A 194 21.42 8.30 -11.06
N VAL A 195 20.11 8.60 -10.96
CA VAL A 195 19.57 9.45 -9.89
C VAL A 195 19.56 8.70 -8.56
N LEU A 196 19.17 7.42 -8.58
CA LEU A 196 19.06 6.60 -7.38
C LEU A 196 20.42 6.30 -6.75
N ARG A 197 21.50 6.26 -7.54
CA ARG A 197 22.89 6.06 -7.03
C ARG A 197 23.35 7.16 -6.08
N LYS A 198 22.72 8.33 -6.08
CA LYS A 198 22.94 9.37 -5.06
C LYS A 198 22.53 8.94 -3.65
N TYR A 199 21.55 8.02 -3.55
CA TYR A 199 20.92 7.57 -2.30
C TYR A 199 21.15 6.09 -2.02
N PHE A 200 21.53 5.32 -3.04
CA PHE A 200 21.88 3.91 -2.99
C PHE A 200 23.20 3.67 -3.71
N PRO A 201 24.33 3.98 -3.06
CA PRO A 201 25.68 3.78 -3.62
C PRO A 201 25.95 2.33 -4.05
N GLU A 202 26.93 2.13 -4.95
CA GLU A 202 27.23 0.81 -5.53
C GLU A 202 27.66 -0.23 -4.47
N GLU A 203 28.28 0.20 -3.38
CA GLU A 203 28.66 -0.67 -2.26
C GLU A 203 27.45 -1.36 -1.59
N ASN A 204 26.25 -0.81 -1.71
CA ASN A 204 25.02 -1.43 -1.22
C ASN A 204 24.43 -2.47 -2.20
N GLY A 205 25.08 -2.68 -3.34
CA GLY A 205 24.73 -3.68 -4.33
C GLY A 205 24.05 -3.12 -5.59
N PRO A 206 23.54 -4.01 -6.45
CA PRO A 206 22.92 -3.61 -7.70
C PRO A 206 21.61 -2.86 -7.46
N VAL A 207 21.28 -1.92 -8.35
CA VAL A 207 20.01 -1.13 -8.27
C VAL A 207 18.76 -2.01 -8.30
N THR A 208 18.89 -3.24 -8.79
CA THR A 208 17.82 -4.25 -8.79
C THR A 208 17.47 -4.77 -7.39
N ASN A 209 18.27 -4.45 -6.38
CA ASN A 209 17.91 -4.72 -4.97
C ASN A 209 16.83 -3.75 -4.46
N ILE A 210 16.58 -2.65 -5.17
CA ILE A 210 15.48 -1.75 -4.90
C ILE A 210 14.23 -2.36 -5.56
N ASP A 211 13.30 -2.85 -4.73
CA ASP A 211 12.03 -3.39 -5.21
C ASP A 211 11.16 -2.29 -5.86
N PRO A 212 10.37 -2.60 -6.91
CA PRO A 212 9.48 -1.64 -7.56
C PRO A 212 8.20 -1.39 -6.74
N ILE A 213 8.36 -0.86 -5.52
CA ILE A 213 7.29 -0.69 -4.55
C ILE A 213 7.16 0.75 -4.08
N GLY A 214 6.00 1.08 -3.48
CA GLY A 214 5.84 2.25 -2.62
C GLY A 214 5.81 1.83 -1.15
N ASN A 215 5.44 2.77 -0.30
CA ASN A 215 5.23 2.52 1.13
C ASN A 215 3.88 1.84 1.43
N SER A 216 2.98 1.70 0.45
CA SER A 216 1.59 1.30 0.67
C SER A 216 0.95 0.69 -0.60
N PRO A 217 0.27 -0.48 -0.53
CA PRO A 217 0.20 -1.35 0.64
C PRO A 217 1.47 -2.19 0.83
N VAL A 218 1.96 -2.23 2.05
CA VAL A 218 3.13 -3.04 2.43
C VAL A 218 2.90 -3.67 3.80
N ILE A 219 3.09 -4.99 3.92
CA ILE A 219 3.20 -5.67 5.21
C ILE A 219 4.68 -5.93 5.49
N VAL A 220 5.19 -5.39 6.58
CA VAL A 220 6.59 -5.50 6.96
C VAL A 220 6.73 -5.80 8.45
N GLY A 221 7.82 -6.46 8.85
CA GLY A 221 8.11 -6.68 10.27
C GLY A 221 8.28 -5.35 11.02
N LYS A 222 7.65 -5.24 12.20
CA LYS A 222 7.70 -4.03 13.05
C LYS A 222 9.14 -3.55 13.31
N GLU A 223 10.02 -4.47 13.70
CA GLU A 223 11.41 -4.11 13.99
C GLU A 223 12.21 -3.69 12.74
N SER A 224 11.87 -4.24 11.56
CA SER A 224 12.43 -3.76 10.30
C SER A 224 11.93 -2.35 9.99
N LEU A 225 10.63 -2.09 10.15
CA LEU A 225 10.06 -0.76 9.89
C LEU A 225 10.62 0.31 10.84
N LYS A 226 10.89 -0.02 12.10
CA LYS A 226 11.56 0.90 13.04
C LYS A 226 12.94 1.36 12.54
N LYS A 227 13.66 0.51 11.80
CA LYS A 227 14.95 0.87 11.19
C LYS A 227 14.74 1.63 9.88
N ILE A 228 13.78 1.21 9.07
CA ILE A 228 13.50 1.82 7.76
C ILE A 228 12.95 3.24 7.91
N ALA A 229 12.00 3.49 8.82
CA ALA A 229 11.27 4.75 8.89
C ALA A 229 12.14 6.00 9.06
N PRO A 230 13.16 6.05 9.93
CA PRO A 230 14.07 7.20 10.01
C PRO A 230 14.87 7.41 8.72
N THR A 231 15.33 6.32 8.08
CA THR A 231 16.04 6.38 6.81
C THR A 231 15.12 6.89 5.71
N TRP A 232 13.90 6.37 5.64
CA TRP A 232 12.87 6.82 4.70
C TRP A 232 12.59 8.31 4.82
N MET A 233 12.45 8.83 6.05
CA MET A 233 12.28 10.26 6.28
C MET A 233 13.50 11.05 5.75
N ASN A 234 14.72 10.64 6.12
CA ASN A 234 15.93 11.36 5.73
C ASN A 234 16.16 11.33 4.21
N VAL A 235 15.95 10.17 3.57
CA VAL A 235 16.08 10.01 2.11
C VAL A 235 15.02 10.82 1.39
N SER A 236 13.76 10.82 1.88
CA SER A 236 12.68 11.65 1.30
C SER A 236 13.01 13.14 1.35
N LEU A 237 13.52 13.62 2.47
CA LEU A 237 13.95 15.03 2.61
C LEU A 237 15.14 15.37 1.71
N ALA A 238 16.11 14.44 1.59
CA ALA A 238 17.27 14.63 0.73
C ALA A 238 16.88 14.64 -0.75
N MET A 239 16.01 13.72 -1.16
CA MET A 239 15.46 13.65 -2.53
C MET A 239 14.68 14.92 -2.89
N LYS A 240 13.88 15.45 -1.96
CA LYS A 240 13.09 16.66 -2.20
C LYS A 240 13.97 17.92 -2.33
N LYS A 241 15.11 17.96 -1.65
CA LYS A 241 16.08 19.08 -1.73
C LYS A 241 16.93 19.05 -3.01
N ASP A 242 17.05 17.91 -3.67
CA ASP A 242 17.81 17.76 -4.94
C ASP A 242 16.87 18.05 -6.12
N PRO A 243 17.07 19.16 -6.86
CA PRO A 243 16.18 19.54 -7.97
C PRO A 243 16.10 18.50 -9.10
N GLU A 244 17.18 17.77 -9.35
CA GLU A 244 17.19 16.71 -10.36
C GLU A 244 16.30 15.54 -9.92
N THR A 245 16.43 15.11 -8.68
CA THR A 245 15.65 14.03 -8.09
C THR A 245 14.18 14.41 -7.94
N ASP A 246 13.90 15.63 -7.45
CA ASP A 246 12.53 16.13 -7.31
C ASP A 246 11.82 16.19 -8.67
N LYS A 247 12.54 16.67 -9.71
CA LYS A 247 12.03 16.66 -11.08
C LYS A 247 11.82 15.26 -11.65
N ALA A 248 12.73 14.32 -11.34
CA ALA A 248 12.68 12.95 -11.86
C ALA A 248 11.50 12.16 -11.27
N PHE A 249 11.25 12.30 -9.98
CA PHE A 249 10.25 11.48 -9.26
C PHE A 249 8.94 12.23 -8.98
N GLY A 250 8.96 13.53 -8.87
CA GLY A 250 7.77 14.36 -8.68
C GLY A 250 6.83 13.82 -7.61
N TRP A 251 5.61 13.48 -8.02
CA TRP A 251 4.56 13.00 -7.11
C TRP A 251 4.91 11.70 -6.36
N VAL A 252 5.72 10.83 -6.94
CA VAL A 252 6.06 9.51 -6.37
C VAL A 252 7.42 9.47 -5.64
N LEU A 253 8.01 10.64 -5.39
CA LEU A 253 9.31 10.79 -4.74
C LEU A 253 9.40 10.02 -3.42
N GLU A 254 8.41 10.16 -2.57
CA GLU A 254 8.35 9.51 -1.25
C GLU A 254 8.25 7.99 -1.36
N MET A 255 7.62 7.47 -2.42
CA MET A 255 7.54 6.04 -2.71
C MET A 255 8.93 5.48 -3.08
N TYR A 256 9.67 6.18 -3.96
CA TYR A 256 11.06 5.83 -4.26
C TYR A 256 11.96 5.89 -3.02
N ALA A 257 11.77 6.89 -2.17
CA ALA A 257 12.51 7.00 -0.93
C ALA A 257 12.27 5.81 0.01
N TYR A 258 11.03 5.31 0.09
CA TYR A 258 10.70 4.09 0.84
C TYR A 258 11.39 2.86 0.26
N ALA A 259 11.29 2.65 -1.05
CA ALA A 259 11.91 1.52 -1.74
C ALA A 259 13.44 1.49 -1.54
N VAL A 260 14.10 2.64 -1.69
CA VAL A 260 15.54 2.81 -1.42
C VAL A 260 15.86 2.49 0.03
N SER A 261 15.08 3.01 0.97
CA SER A 261 15.31 2.81 2.41
C SER A 261 15.12 1.37 2.83
N SER A 262 14.14 0.66 2.25
CA SER A 262 13.95 -0.77 2.45
C SER A 262 15.18 -1.55 1.99
N ALA A 263 15.69 -1.26 0.79
CA ALA A 263 16.86 -1.89 0.22
C ALA A 263 18.15 -1.61 1.03
N LEU A 264 18.35 -0.37 1.51
CA LEU A 264 19.47 0.01 2.38
C LEU A 264 19.53 -0.80 3.68
N HIS A 265 18.38 -1.23 4.19
CA HIS A 265 18.28 -2.08 5.38
C HIS A 265 18.22 -3.58 5.06
N GLY A 266 18.43 -3.98 3.79
CA GLY A 266 18.36 -5.37 3.37
C GLY A 266 16.99 -6.01 3.50
N VAL A 267 15.93 -5.22 3.53
CA VAL A 267 14.55 -5.70 3.62
C VAL A 267 13.97 -5.81 2.22
N HIS A 268 13.89 -7.04 1.73
CA HIS A 268 13.26 -7.37 0.45
C HIS A 268 11.77 -7.66 0.63
N ASN A 269 11.01 -7.57 -0.45
CA ASN A 269 9.57 -7.77 -0.44
C ASN A 269 9.14 -8.83 -1.44
N ILE A 270 8.21 -9.68 -1.02
CA ILE A 270 7.49 -10.56 -1.93
C ILE A 270 6.44 -9.69 -2.65
N LEU A 271 6.48 -9.71 -3.97
CA LEU A 271 5.65 -8.84 -4.79
C LEU A 271 4.33 -9.55 -5.16
N TYR A 272 3.22 -9.08 -4.60
CA TYR A 272 1.89 -9.62 -4.83
C TYR A 272 1.05 -8.68 -5.71
N LYS A 273 0.82 -9.04 -6.96
CA LYS A 273 0.01 -8.24 -7.91
C LYS A 273 -1.48 -8.18 -7.55
N ASP A 274 -1.95 -9.15 -6.78
CA ASP A 274 -3.33 -9.24 -6.28
C ASP A 274 -3.51 -8.68 -4.86
N PHE A 275 -2.46 -8.04 -4.30
CA PHE A 275 -2.56 -7.39 -2.99
C PHE A 275 -3.44 -6.13 -3.06
N MET A 276 -3.49 -5.48 -4.21
CA MET A 276 -4.33 -4.31 -4.44
C MET A 276 -5.02 -4.41 -5.80
N ILE A 277 -6.29 -4.03 -5.87
CA ILE A 277 -7.01 -3.83 -7.12
C ILE A 277 -6.80 -2.37 -7.52
N GLN A 278 -6.07 -2.16 -8.60
CA GLN A 278 -5.82 -0.84 -9.17
C GLN A 278 -6.43 -0.78 -10.58
N VAL A 279 -7.21 0.26 -10.85
CA VAL A 279 -7.66 0.54 -12.22
C VAL A 279 -6.46 1.06 -13.00
N GLN A 280 -6.12 0.36 -14.09
CA GLN A 280 -5.03 0.74 -15.00
C GLN A 280 -5.52 1.73 -16.05
#